data_391727350d228fa1cdb9f204233110e6
#
_entry.id   391727350d228fa1cdb9f204233110e6
#
_cell.length_a   1.000
_cell.length_b   1.000
_cell.length_c   1.000
_cell.angle_alpha   90.00
_cell.angle_beta   90.00
_cell.angle_gamma   90.00
#
_symmetry.space_group_name_H-M   'P 1'
#
loop_
_entity.id
_entity.type
_entity.pdbx_description
1 polymer ?
#
loop_
_entity_poly.entity_id
_entity_poly.type
_entity_poly.pdbx_seq_one_letter_code
_entity_poly.pdbx_strand_id
1 'polypeptide(L)'
;MAEEQASPQGNGAEGSLVESGAVSKWLTENGFGQTALSPDHLGIEVIQVESQFLIPICTALYAYGFNYLQCQGAYDEGPGKQLVSFYHLVKLSDNADSPEEVRVKVFLPRDNPKVPSVYWIWKAADWQERESYDMYGIVYEGHPNLKRLLMPEDWVGWPLRKDYVSPDFYELQDAY
;
A
#
# COMPACT_ATOMS: atom_id res chain seq x y z
N MET A 1 -56.57 8.90 6.81
CA MET A 1 -55.51 9.82 6.42
C MET A 1 -54.66 10.06 7.64
N ALA A 2 -53.56 9.39 7.72
CA ALA A 2 -52.51 9.59 8.72
C ALA A 2 -51.18 9.50 7.98
N GLU A 3 -50.48 10.62 7.87
CA GLU A 3 -49.16 10.70 7.28
C GLU A 3 -48.14 10.18 8.28
N GLU A 4 -47.43 9.12 7.90
CA GLU A 4 -46.32 8.55 8.66
C GLU A 4 -45.03 9.25 8.23
N GLN A 5 -44.52 10.14 9.09
CA GLN A 5 -43.27 10.84 8.89
C GLN A 5 -42.10 9.90 9.20
N ALA A 6 -41.37 9.49 8.16
CA ALA A 6 -40.10 8.79 8.31
C ALA A 6 -39.00 9.76 8.71
N SER A 7 -38.45 9.57 9.90
CA SER A 7 -37.23 10.26 10.37
C SER A 7 -35.99 9.70 9.68
N PRO A 8 -35.04 10.55 9.26
CA PRO A 8 -33.76 10.05 8.74
C PRO A 8 -32.88 9.61 9.92
N GLN A 9 -32.56 8.33 9.95
CA GLN A 9 -31.53 7.80 10.85
C GLN A 9 -30.16 8.32 10.37
N GLY A 10 -29.56 9.21 11.14
CA GLY A 10 -28.20 9.64 10.98
C GLY A 10 -27.24 8.49 11.33
N ASN A 11 -26.50 7.99 10.34
CA ASN A 11 -25.34 7.15 10.57
C ASN A 11 -24.25 8.01 11.20
N GLY A 12 -24.20 8.03 12.52
CA GLY A 12 -23.04 8.47 13.27
C GLY A 12 -21.91 7.46 13.06
N ALA A 13 -20.90 7.83 12.32
CA ALA A 13 -19.64 7.10 12.30
C ALA A 13 -19.01 7.23 13.69
N GLU A 14 -19.29 6.27 14.56
CA GLU A 14 -18.52 6.08 15.79
C GLU A 14 -17.10 5.68 15.38
N GLY A 15 -16.18 6.64 15.49
CA GLY A 15 -14.75 6.40 15.39
C GLY A 15 -14.34 5.50 16.56
N SER A 16 -14.36 4.17 16.37
CA SER A 16 -13.74 3.26 17.32
C SER A 16 -12.26 3.66 17.43
N LEU A 17 -11.82 4.01 18.64
CA LEU A 17 -10.42 4.25 18.94
C LEU A 17 -9.65 2.96 18.60
N VAL A 18 -8.90 2.98 17.50
CA VAL A 18 -8.03 1.86 17.15
C VAL A 18 -6.94 1.79 18.19
N GLU A 19 -6.83 0.68 18.91
CA GLU A 19 -5.74 0.48 19.85
C GLU A 19 -4.42 0.46 19.11
N SER A 20 -3.51 1.39 19.48
CA SER A 20 -2.18 1.45 18.92
C SER A 20 -1.39 0.20 19.34
N GLY A 21 -0.84 -0.51 18.37
CA GLY A 21 0.03 -1.64 18.60
C GLY A 21 1.39 -1.24 19.14
N ALA A 22 2.27 -2.21 19.33
CA ALA A 22 3.60 -1.99 19.91
C ALA A 22 4.49 -1.13 19.00
N VAL A 23 4.43 -1.37 17.68
CA VAL A 23 5.22 -0.63 16.68
C VAL A 23 4.75 0.81 16.58
N SER A 24 3.42 1.02 16.54
CA SER A 24 2.80 2.34 16.48
C SER A 24 3.17 3.18 17.72
N LYS A 25 3.14 2.59 18.92
CA LYS A 25 3.56 3.25 20.16
C LYS A 25 5.03 3.64 20.10
N TRP A 26 5.89 2.70 19.71
CA TRP A 26 7.33 2.95 19.59
C TRP A 26 7.65 4.07 18.60
N LEU A 27 7.00 4.08 17.42
CA LEU A 27 7.17 5.16 16.44
C LEU A 27 6.76 6.52 17.02
N THR A 28 5.63 6.58 17.71
CA THR A 28 5.14 7.81 18.34
C THR A 28 6.10 8.33 19.42
N GLU A 29 6.61 7.44 20.27
CA GLU A 29 7.60 7.78 21.31
C GLU A 29 8.91 8.31 20.72
N ASN A 30 9.26 7.87 19.51
CA ASN A 30 10.45 8.36 18.80
C ASN A 30 10.15 9.53 17.84
N GLY A 31 8.96 10.13 17.91
CA GLY A 31 8.61 11.35 17.18
C GLY A 31 8.25 11.15 15.71
N PHE A 32 7.97 9.92 15.28
CA PHE A 32 7.49 9.63 13.92
C PHE A 32 5.97 9.78 13.82
N GLY A 33 5.52 10.64 12.90
CA GLY A 33 4.10 10.81 12.60
C GLY A 33 3.56 9.65 11.77
N GLN A 34 2.62 8.92 12.34
CA GLN A 34 1.89 7.84 11.67
C GLN A 34 0.46 7.74 12.22
N THR A 35 -0.42 7.02 11.54
CA THR A 35 -1.78 6.74 12.00
C THR A 35 -1.98 5.23 12.12
N ALA A 36 -2.33 4.76 13.32
CA ALA A 36 -2.69 3.36 13.52
C ALA A 36 -4.00 3.06 12.79
N LEU A 37 -4.03 1.97 12.03
CA LEU A 37 -5.23 1.43 11.41
C LEU A 37 -5.65 0.16 12.15
N SER A 38 -6.90 -0.29 11.92
CA SER A 38 -7.35 -1.57 12.45
C SER A 38 -6.41 -2.69 11.99
N PRO A 39 -6.03 -3.60 12.88
CA PRO A 39 -5.24 -4.77 12.51
C PRO A 39 -5.91 -5.52 11.36
N ASP A 40 -5.13 -6.25 10.59
CA ASP A 40 -5.69 -7.09 9.54
C ASP A 40 -6.39 -8.33 10.12
N HIS A 41 -6.93 -9.19 9.23
CA HIS A 41 -7.64 -10.41 9.61
C HIS A 41 -6.76 -11.46 10.33
N LEU A 42 -5.45 -11.30 10.29
CA LEU A 42 -4.47 -12.14 11.00
C LEU A 42 -4.01 -11.50 12.33
N GLY A 43 -4.52 -10.31 12.66
CA GLY A 43 -4.11 -9.56 13.84
C GLY A 43 -2.80 -8.81 13.68
N ILE A 44 -2.27 -8.71 12.46
CA ILE A 44 -1.03 -7.98 12.17
C ILE A 44 -1.31 -6.48 12.31
N GLU A 45 -0.43 -5.78 13.02
CA GLU A 45 -0.49 -4.33 13.18
C GLU A 45 -0.37 -3.62 11.84
N VAL A 46 -1.27 -2.66 11.58
CA VAL A 46 -1.28 -1.87 10.34
C VAL A 46 -1.14 -0.40 10.67
N ILE A 47 -0.20 0.26 10.02
CA ILE A 47 0.03 1.70 10.16
C ILE A 47 -0.09 2.39 8.81
N GLN A 48 -0.70 3.57 8.82
CA GLN A 48 -0.73 4.47 7.67
C GLN A 48 0.37 5.51 7.81
N VAL A 49 1.08 5.75 6.72
CA VAL A 49 2.18 6.70 6.64
C VAL A 49 1.98 7.60 5.42
N GLU A 50 2.28 8.88 5.55
CA GLU A 50 2.32 9.77 4.39
C GLU A 50 3.57 9.48 3.55
N SER A 51 3.46 9.63 2.22
CA SER A 51 4.52 9.33 1.25
C SER A 51 5.88 9.96 1.63
N GLN A 52 5.87 11.22 2.08
CA GLN A 52 7.10 11.95 2.46
C GLN A 52 7.82 11.38 3.68
N PHE A 53 7.11 10.67 4.57
CA PHE A 53 7.67 10.08 5.79
C PHE A 53 7.99 8.59 5.65
N LEU A 54 7.74 8.00 4.47
CA LEU A 54 7.95 6.57 4.26
C LEU A 54 9.41 6.16 4.52
N ILE A 55 10.38 6.84 3.91
CA ILE A 55 11.80 6.49 4.05
C ILE A 55 12.31 6.67 5.49
N PRO A 56 12.07 7.80 6.18
CA PRO A 56 12.43 7.93 7.59
C PRO A 56 11.86 6.81 8.46
N ILE A 57 10.56 6.49 8.30
CA ILE A 57 9.89 5.46 9.09
C ILE A 57 10.43 4.06 8.75
N CYS A 58 10.57 3.72 7.47
CA CYS A 58 11.14 2.44 7.05
C CYS A 58 12.59 2.26 7.53
N THR A 59 13.39 3.33 7.53
CA THR A 59 14.76 3.31 8.05
C THR A 59 14.77 3.07 9.58
N ALA A 60 13.87 3.74 10.31
CA ALA A 60 13.71 3.54 11.74
C ALA A 60 13.25 2.11 12.06
N LEU A 61 12.29 1.57 11.33
CA LEU A 61 11.82 0.19 11.47
C LEU A 61 12.92 -0.83 11.17
N TYR A 62 13.73 -0.58 10.14
CA TYR A 62 14.89 -1.42 9.84
C TYR A 62 15.89 -1.42 11.01
N ALA A 63 16.21 -0.26 11.56
CA ALA A 63 17.09 -0.13 12.72
C ALA A 63 16.49 -0.78 13.99
N TYR A 64 15.16 -0.75 14.13
CA TYR A 64 14.45 -1.43 15.23
C TYR A 64 14.49 -2.96 15.12
N GLY A 65 14.77 -3.49 13.91
CA GLY A 65 14.95 -4.91 13.68
C GLY A 65 14.04 -5.51 12.60
N PHE A 66 13.17 -4.74 11.95
CA PHE A 66 12.40 -5.20 10.79
C PHE A 66 13.30 -5.32 9.56
N ASN A 67 14.15 -6.34 9.57
CA ASN A 67 15.23 -6.56 8.60
C ASN A 67 14.77 -7.25 7.31
N TYR A 68 13.53 -7.74 7.26
CA TYR A 68 13.01 -8.48 6.13
C TYR A 68 11.75 -7.84 5.55
N LEU A 69 11.79 -7.48 4.26
CA LEU A 69 10.62 -7.11 3.47
C LEU A 69 10.03 -8.39 2.89
N GLN A 70 8.97 -8.90 3.49
CA GLN A 70 8.31 -10.11 3.03
C GLN A 70 7.53 -9.87 1.75
N CYS A 71 6.81 -8.75 1.68
CA CYS A 71 6.02 -8.38 0.52
C CYS A 71 5.88 -6.86 0.42
N GLN A 72 6.08 -6.34 -0.78
CA GLN A 72 5.57 -5.05 -1.21
C GLN A 72 4.53 -5.29 -2.27
N GLY A 73 3.45 -4.53 -2.25
CA GLY A 73 2.40 -4.63 -3.26
C GLY A 73 1.54 -3.38 -3.31
N ALA A 74 0.58 -3.40 -4.21
CA ALA A 74 -0.37 -2.30 -4.36
C ALA A 74 -1.78 -2.82 -4.59
N TYR A 75 -2.76 -1.97 -4.32
CA TYR A 75 -4.15 -2.21 -4.71
C TYR A 75 -4.88 -0.90 -4.98
N ASP A 76 -5.97 -1.02 -5.71
CA ASP A 76 -6.88 0.06 -6.03
C ASP A 76 -8.12 -0.04 -5.14
N GLU A 77 -8.46 1.01 -4.39
CA GLU A 77 -9.65 1.04 -3.55
C GLU A 77 -10.95 1.14 -4.35
N GLY A 78 -10.88 1.56 -5.62
CA GLY A 78 -12.02 1.66 -6.52
C GLY A 78 -11.93 2.84 -7.48
N PRO A 79 -12.85 2.91 -8.46
CA PRO A 79 -12.90 4.03 -9.39
C PRO A 79 -13.01 5.37 -8.64
N GLY A 80 -12.16 6.32 -9.00
CA GLY A 80 -12.11 7.64 -8.37
C GLY A 80 -11.52 7.68 -6.94
N LYS A 81 -11.18 6.53 -6.36
CA LYS A 81 -10.54 6.43 -5.04
C LYS A 81 -9.02 6.38 -5.16
N GLN A 82 -8.35 6.32 -4.01
CA GLN A 82 -6.89 6.28 -3.91
C GLN A 82 -6.31 4.93 -4.37
N LEU A 83 -5.06 4.96 -4.77
CA LEU A 83 -4.21 3.78 -4.88
C LEU A 83 -3.45 3.62 -3.57
N VAL A 84 -3.22 2.39 -3.17
CA VAL A 84 -2.52 2.08 -1.93
C VAL A 84 -1.29 1.25 -2.25
N SER A 85 -0.12 1.72 -1.81
CA SER A 85 1.09 0.90 -1.75
C SER A 85 1.25 0.38 -0.33
N PHE A 86 1.52 -0.91 -0.16
CA PHE A 86 1.72 -1.51 1.16
C PHE A 86 3.03 -2.28 1.23
N TYR A 87 3.57 -2.35 2.43
CA TYR A 87 4.84 -3.00 2.74
C TYR A 87 4.62 -3.90 3.95
N HIS A 88 4.85 -5.19 3.81
CA HIS A 88 4.80 -6.15 4.89
C HIS A 88 6.20 -6.41 5.40
N LEU A 89 6.49 -5.96 6.59
CA LEU A 89 7.80 -6.02 7.21
C LEU A 89 7.79 -7.07 8.33
N VAL A 90 8.86 -7.83 8.41
CA VAL A 90 9.05 -8.88 9.39
C VAL A 90 10.37 -8.68 10.12
N LYS A 91 10.33 -8.82 11.43
CA LYS A 91 11.51 -8.85 12.28
C LYS A 91 11.96 -10.30 12.45
N LEU A 92 12.93 -10.70 11.61
CA LEU A 92 13.55 -12.00 11.73
C LEU A 92 14.55 -11.98 12.88
N SER A 93 14.26 -12.79 13.91
CA SER A 93 15.13 -13.06 15.05
C SER A 93 15.46 -14.56 15.12
N ASP A 94 16.25 -14.95 16.09
CA ASP A 94 16.60 -16.36 16.34
C ASP A 94 15.37 -17.22 16.70
N ASN A 95 14.26 -16.60 17.09
CA ASN A 95 12.97 -17.26 17.31
C ASN A 95 12.10 -17.12 16.06
N ALA A 96 12.24 -18.05 15.12
CA ALA A 96 11.49 -18.07 13.87
C ALA A 96 10.01 -18.49 14.01
N ASP A 97 9.61 -19.05 15.15
CA ASP A 97 8.27 -19.63 15.33
C ASP A 97 7.17 -18.56 15.50
N SER A 98 7.56 -17.33 15.88
CA SER A 98 6.62 -16.22 16.11
C SER A 98 7.30 -14.88 15.80
N PRO A 99 7.51 -14.55 14.52
CA PRO A 99 8.13 -13.29 14.14
C PRO A 99 7.21 -12.10 14.47
N GLU A 100 7.80 -10.96 14.82
CA GLU A 100 7.06 -9.71 14.87
C GLU A 100 6.81 -9.19 13.45
N GLU A 101 5.57 -8.80 13.17
CA GLU A 101 5.14 -8.36 11.86
C GLU A 101 4.44 -7.00 11.92
N VAL A 102 4.66 -6.16 10.91
CA VAL A 102 3.94 -4.89 10.74
C VAL A 102 3.65 -4.63 9.27
N ARG A 103 2.49 -4.06 9.00
CA ARG A 103 2.13 -3.64 7.65
C ARG A 103 2.05 -2.12 7.56
N VAL A 104 2.88 -1.54 6.71
CA VAL A 104 2.89 -0.10 6.41
C VAL A 104 2.05 0.13 5.16
N LYS A 105 1.12 1.09 5.19
CA LYS A 105 0.30 1.50 4.04
C LYS A 105 0.52 2.97 3.72
N VAL A 106 0.63 3.27 2.43
CA VAL A 106 0.70 4.63 1.89
C VAL A 106 -0.44 4.82 0.90
N PHE A 107 -1.31 5.77 1.19
CA PHE A 107 -2.43 6.13 0.33
C PHE A 107 -1.98 7.22 -0.65
N LEU A 108 -2.20 7.00 -1.93
CA LEU A 108 -1.67 7.82 -3.01
C LEU A 108 -2.79 8.39 -3.88
N PRO A 109 -2.69 9.66 -4.30
CA PRO A 109 -3.65 10.22 -5.23
C PRO A 109 -3.58 9.48 -6.58
N ARG A 110 -4.75 9.14 -7.14
CA ARG A 110 -4.85 8.36 -8.38
C ARG A 110 -4.20 9.04 -9.59
N ASP A 111 -4.29 10.37 -9.66
CA ASP A 111 -3.82 11.15 -10.81
C ASP A 111 -2.29 11.28 -10.86
N ASN A 112 -1.64 11.25 -9.70
CA ASN A 112 -0.18 11.35 -9.59
C ASN A 112 0.33 10.47 -8.42
N PRO A 113 0.24 9.14 -8.55
CA PRO A 113 0.62 8.22 -7.47
C PRO A 113 2.14 8.07 -7.40
N LYS A 114 2.76 8.86 -6.53
CA LYS A 114 4.21 8.85 -6.32
C LYS A 114 4.55 8.53 -4.87
N VAL A 115 5.56 7.70 -4.70
CA VAL A 115 6.08 7.29 -3.40
C VAL A 115 7.58 7.04 -3.50
N PRO A 116 8.39 7.39 -2.50
CA PRO A 116 9.82 7.04 -2.51
C PRO A 116 10.03 5.52 -2.53
N SER A 117 11.01 5.06 -3.30
CA SER A 117 11.40 3.65 -3.37
C SER A 117 12.10 3.22 -2.08
N VAL A 118 11.71 2.06 -1.55
CA VAL A 118 12.39 1.42 -0.40
C VAL A 118 13.51 0.47 -0.83
N TYR A 119 13.84 0.40 -2.12
CA TYR A 119 14.89 -0.44 -2.68
C TYR A 119 16.23 -0.32 -1.95
N TRP A 120 16.59 0.89 -1.52
CA TRP A 120 17.87 1.14 -0.87
C TRP A 120 17.92 0.61 0.57
N ILE A 121 16.77 0.36 1.18
CA ILE A 121 16.63 -0.28 2.50
C ILE A 121 16.55 -1.80 2.32
N TRP A 122 15.64 -2.27 1.45
CA TRP A 122 15.44 -3.70 1.15
C TRP A 122 15.54 -3.94 -0.36
N LYS A 123 16.57 -4.65 -0.80
CA LYS A 123 16.76 -4.99 -2.22
C LYS A 123 15.63 -5.86 -2.78
N ALA A 124 14.92 -6.58 -1.93
CA ALA A 124 13.75 -7.38 -2.31
C ALA A 124 12.62 -6.55 -2.93
N ALA A 125 12.59 -5.23 -2.70
CA ALA A 125 11.61 -4.32 -3.28
C ALA A 125 11.73 -4.16 -4.81
N ASP A 126 12.89 -4.45 -5.42
CA ASP A 126 13.18 -4.20 -6.85
C ASP A 126 12.02 -4.63 -7.76
N TRP A 127 11.75 -5.92 -7.80
CA TRP A 127 10.75 -6.49 -8.71
C TRP A 127 9.32 -6.19 -8.27
N GLN A 128 9.08 -6.10 -6.98
CA GLN A 128 7.76 -5.85 -6.41
C GLN A 128 7.29 -4.40 -6.68
N GLU A 129 8.20 -3.44 -6.57
CA GLU A 129 7.92 -2.05 -6.93
C GLU A 129 7.69 -1.89 -8.44
N ARG A 130 8.46 -2.60 -9.27
CA ARG A 130 8.27 -2.63 -10.73
C ARG A 130 6.94 -3.28 -11.11
N GLU A 131 6.51 -4.34 -10.44
CA GLU A 131 5.19 -4.96 -10.65
C GLU A 131 4.07 -3.97 -10.29
N SER A 132 4.17 -3.31 -9.14
CA SER A 132 3.21 -2.31 -8.71
C SER A 132 3.16 -1.09 -9.64
N TYR A 133 4.31 -0.66 -10.17
CA TYR A 133 4.36 0.34 -11.22
C TYR A 133 3.67 -0.15 -12.49
N ASP A 134 3.99 -1.35 -12.94
CA ASP A 134 3.46 -1.91 -14.21
C ASP A 134 1.93 -2.09 -14.18
N MET A 135 1.40 -2.55 -13.04
CA MET A 135 -0.02 -2.87 -12.90
C MET A 135 -0.90 -1.68 -12.49
N TYR A 136 -0.37 -0.76 -11.68
CA TYR A 136 -1.16 0.35 -11.10
C TYR A 136 -0.65 1.74 -11.49
N GLY A 137 0.54 1.86 -12.06
CA GLY A 137 1.16 3.14 -12.41
C GLY A 137 1.67 3.93 -11.21
N ILE A 138 1.99 3.27 -10.10
CA ILE A 138 2.61 3.91 -8.96
C ILE A 138 4.08 4.14 -9.26
N VAL A 139 4.51 5.40 -9.21
CA VAL A 139 5.91 5.78 -9.48
C VAL A 139 6.72 5.71 -8.20
N TYR A 140 7.69 4.79 -8.16
CA TYR A 140 8.62 4.62 -7.04
C TYR A 140 9.86 5.50 -7.27
N GLU A 141 9.85 6.70 -6.67
CA GLU A 141 10.90 7.70 -6.87
C GLU A 141 12.24 7.23 -6.28
N GLY A 142 13.31 7.32 -7.07
CA GLY A 142 14.64 6.84 -6.67
C GLY A 142 14.89 5.35 -6.86
N HIS A 143 13.94 4.62 -7.46
CA HIS A 143 14.16 3.24 -7.89
C HIS A 143 15.20 3.19 -9.01
N PRO A 144 16.22 2.31 -8.96
CA PRO A 144 17.34 2.33 -9.91
C PRO A 144 16.97 1.93 -11.33
N ASN A 145 15.87 1.18 -11.53
CA ASN A 145 15.48 0.64 -12.83
C ASN A 145 13.96 0.46 -12.92
N LEU A 146 13.21 1.56 -12.70
CA LEU A 146 11.74 1.53 -12.76
C LEU A 146 11.27 1.42 -14.21
N LYS A 147 10.88 0.24 -14.61
CA LYS A 147 10.32 -0.09 -15.94
C LYS A 147 9.31 -1.22 -15.82
N ARG A 148 8.48 -1.39 -16.83
CA ARG A 148 7.51 -2.49 -16.89
C ARG A 148 8.19 -3.84 -16.69
N LEU A 149 7.49 -4.78 -16.10
CA LEU A 149 7.98 -6.12 -15.77
C LEU A 149 7.18 -7.22 -16.47
N LEU A 150 5.86 -7.12 -16.44
CA LEU A 150 4.93 -8.14 -16.93
C LEU A 150 4.34 -7.77 -18.28
N MET A 151 4.01 -6.48 -18.48
CA MET A 151 3.43 -6.00 -19.73
C MET A 151 4.53 -5.59 -20.72
N PRO A 152 4.27 -5.64 -22.04
CA PRO A 152 5.14 -5.06 -23.04
C PRO A 152 5.43 -3.57 -22.80
N GLU A 153 6.57 -3.07 -23.26
CA GLU A 153 6.98 -1.68 -23.03
C GLU A 153 6.01 -0.66 -23.66
N ASP A 154 5.38 -1.02 -24.76
CA ASP A 154 4.39 -0.21 -25.52
C ASP A 154 2.95 -0.36 -24.99
N TRP A 155 2.74 -1.13 -23.93
CA TRP A 155 1.40 -1.31 -23.36
C TRP A 155 0.84 0.00 -22.82
N VAL A 156 -0.43 0.29 -23.17
CA VAL A 156 -1.13 1.51 -22.75
C VAL A 156 -2.02 1.24 -21.55
N GLY A 157 -1.85 2.04 -20.50
CA GLY A 157 -2.66 1.98 -19.28
C GLY A 157 -2.09 1.04 -18.20
N TRP A 158 -2.94 0.79 -17.19
CA TRP A 158 -2.58 0.10 -15.94
C TRP A 158 -3.59 -1.00 -15.67
N PRO A 159 -3.27 -2.26 -16.01
CA PRO A 159 -4.25 -3.35 -16.13
C PRO A 159 -5.02 -3.70 -14.85
N LEU A 160 -4.45 -3.46 -13.68
CA LEU A 160 -5.11 -3.79 -12.40
C LEU A 160 -5.86 -2.62 -11.76
N ARG A 161 -5.89 -1.44 -12.40
CA ARG A 161 -6.81 -0.38 -11.97
C ARG A 161 -8.24 -0.79 -12.25
N LYS A 162 -9.14 -0.55 -11.31
CA LYS A 162 -10.57 -0.94 -11.42
C LYS A 162 -11.36 -0.17 -12.48
N ASP A 163 -10.81 0.93 -12.97
CA ASP A 163 -11.34 1.75 -14.08
C ASP A 163 -10.64 1.46 -15.42
N TYR A 164 -9.74 0.48 -15.46
CA TYR A 164 -9.06 0.09 -16.70
C TYR A 164 -10.01 -0.66 -17.65
N VAL A 165 -10.03 -0.21 -18.90
CA VAL A 165 -10.75 -0.89 -19.98
C VAL A 165 -9.72 -1.65 -20.82
N SER A 166 -9.83 -2.97 -20.84
CA SER A 166 -8.94 -3.82 -21.64
C SER A 166 -9.16 -3.57 -23.13
N PRO A 167 -8.08 -3.45 -23.92
CA PRO A 167 -8.22 -3.44 -25.39
C PRO A 167 -8.91 -4.72 -25.88
N ASP A 168 -9.69 -4.59 -26.97
CA ASP A 168 -10.28 -5.75 -27.62
C ASP A 168 -9.18 -6.48 -28.44
N PHE A 169 -8.71 -7.61 -27.94
CA PHE A 169 -7.67 -8.40 -28.60
C PHE A 169 -8.16 -9.13 -29.86
N TYR A 170 -9.47 -9.23 -30.07
CA TYR A 170 -10.03 -9.91 -31.24
C TYR A 170 -9.87 -9.07 -32.51
N GLU A 171 -9.85 -7.76 -32.42
CA GLU A 171 -9.60 -6.88 -33.59
C GLU A 171 -8.15 -6.96 -34.12
N LEU A 172 -7.21 -7.44 -33.30
CA LEU A 172 -5.80 -7.59 -33.69
C LEU A 172 -5.49 -8.88 -34.45
N GLN A 173 -6.40 -9.88 -34.44
CA GLN A 173 -6.22 -11.17 -35.14
C GLN A 173 -6.62 -11.13 -36.60
N ASP A 174 -7.45 -10.17 -37.02
CA ASP A 174 -7.90 -10.02 -38.39
C ASP A 174 -6.93 -9.23 -39.30
N ALA A 175 -5.76 -8.86 -38.79
CA ALA A 175 -4.76 -8.05 -39.50
C ALA A 175 -3.64 -8.87 -40.18
N TYR A 176 -3.77 -10.22 -40.31
CA TYR A 176 -2.81 -11.08 -41.00
C TYR A 176 -3.48 -11.92 -42.09
#